data_b909cda0726a713594ad53e39d6198b8
#
_entry.id   b909cda0726a713594ad53e39d6198b8
#
_cell.length_a   1.000
_cell.length_b   1.000
_cell.length_c   1.000
_cell.angle_alpha   90.00
_cell.angle_beta   90.00
_cell.angle_gamma   90.00
#
_symmetry.space_group_name_H-M   'P 1'
#
loop_
_entity.id
_entity.type
_entity.pdbx_description
1 polymer ?
#
loop_
_entity_poly.entity_id
_entity_poly.type
_entity_poly.pdbx_seq_one_letter_code
_entity_poly.pdbx_strand_id
1 'polypeptide(L)'
;GDVILGCMKIQKAEEEKKAMFGKKKDARVRVPSSPETRYQSARSSLLLVVVLTAINLLLLVMRSSTQFLFSASFPSYLYIIADEFADYLGMGTVLRLGALAVGVCDIGLYLLFWFLSKNARGFMTASLVLFCADCLAYLFGFLIFEFDASSVIEAVFHIWVLWTLIAGVRAARDLKCQEQTAA
;
A
#
# COMPACT_ATOMS: atom_id res chain seq x y z
N GLY A 1 -2.83 31.91 5.25
CA GLY A 1 -4.30 32.05 5.34
C GLY A 1 -5.04 30.90 4.70
N ASP A 2 -4.59 30.41 3.55
CA ASP A 2 -5.31 29.42 2.72
C ASP A 2 -5.42 28.02 3.32
N VAL A 3 -4.43 27.59 4.09
CA VAL A 3 -4.43 26.26 4.72
C VAL A 3 -5.47 26.16 5.83
N ILE A 4 -5.62 27.23 6.64
CA ILE A 4 -6.62 27.30 7.71
C ILE A 4 -8.04 27.32 7.12
N LEU A 5 -8.23 28.06 6.04
CA LEU A 5 -9.50 28.11 5.32
C LEU A 5 -9.89 26.77 4.70
N GLY A 6 -8.91 26.03 4.20
CA GLY A 6 -9.08 24.66 3.70
C GLY A 6 -9.49 23.68 4.80
N CYS A 7 -8.84 23.71 5.97
CA CYS A 7 -9.19 22.89 7.13
C CYS A 7 -10.61 23.19 7.64
N MET A 8 -11.01 24.46 7.74
CA MET A 8 -12.38 24.85 8.15
C MET A 8 -13.44 24.36 7.18
N LYS A 9 -13.19 24.40 5.87
CA LYS A 9 -14.13 23.85 4.86
C LYS A 9 -14.29 22.35 4.96
N ILE A 10 -13.21 21.62 5.25
CA ILE A 10 -13.25 20.16 5.44
C ILE A 10 -14.07 19.82 6.69
N GLN A 11 -13.84 20.49 7.81
CA GLN A 11 -14.62 20.28 9.04
C GLN A 11 -16.10 20.56 8.83
N LYS A 12 -16.46 21.68 8.19
CA LYS A 12 -17.85 22.01 7.92
C LYS A 12 -18.54 20.99 7.01
N ALA A 13 -17.86 20.48 5.99
CA ALA A 13 -18.38 19.44 5.11
C ALA A 13 -18.57 18.09 5.84
N GLU A 14 -17.73 17.76 6.81
CA GLU A 14 -17.91 16.58 7.66
C GLU A 14 -19.06 16.71 8.64
N GLU A 15 -19.26 17.90 9.24
CA GLU A 15 -20.41 18.17 10.12
C GLU A 15 -21.74 18.12 9.37
N GLU A 16 -21.80 18.69 8.16
CA GLU A 16 -22.98 18.60 7.30
C GLU A 16 -23.29 17.16 6.89
N LYS A 17 -22.27 16.35 6.58
CA LYS A 17 -22.44 14.92 6.34
C LYS A 17 -22.95 14.19 7.58
N LYS A 18 -22.40 14.45 8.76
CA LYS A 18 -22.88 13.86 10.03
C LYS A 18 -24.33 14.24 10.32
N ALA A 19 -24.72 15.49 10.05
CA ALA A 19 -26.09 15.96 10.23
C ALA A 19 -27.08 15.31 9.25
N MET A 20 -26.69 15.09 8.00
CA MET A 20 -27.52 14.40 7.00
C MET A 20 -27.69 12.90 7.29
N PHE A 21 -26.65 12.23 7.79
CA PHE A 21 -26.72 10.80 8.12
C PHE A 21 -27.34 10.51 9.49
N GLY A 22 -27.43 11.50 10.41
CA GLY A 22 -28.03 11.36 11.74
C GLY A 22 -29.55 11.14 11.76
N LYS A 23 -30.21 11.18 10.60
CA LYS A 23 -31.67 11.03 10.46
C LYS A 23 -32.15 9.65 9.98
N LYS A 24 -31.26 8.67 9.85
CA LYS A 24 -31.64 7.31 9.39
C LYS A 24 -31.15 6.22 10.34
N LYS A 25 -32.09 5.78 11.20
CA LYS A 25 -32.24 4.44 11.84
C LYS A 25 -31.12 3.92 12.75
N ASP A 26 -31.56 3.60 13.97
CA ASP A 26 -31.05 2.59 14.90
C ASP A 26 -30.51 1.31 14.19
N ALA A 27 -29.28 1.35 13.76
CA ALA A 27 -28.53 0.19 13.34
C ALA A 27 -27.12 0.36 13.90
N ARG A 28 -26.78 -0.43 14.93
CA ARG A 28 -25.48 -0.64 15.55
C ARG A 28 -24.51 0.52 15.31
N VAL A 29 -24.38 1.42 16.28
CA VAL A 29 -23.43 2.52 16.27
C VAL A 29 -22.04 1.91 16.06
N ARG A 30 -21.60 1.83 14.81
CA ARG A 30 -20.17 1.72 14.51
C ARG A 30 -19.59 3.05 14.94
N VAL A 31 -19.01 3.10 16.13
CA VAL A 31 -18.18 4.22 16.56
C VAL A 31 -17.20 4.49 15.42
N PRO A 32 -17.24 5.66 14.75
CA PRO A 32 -16.32 5.93 13.68
C PRO A 32 -14.92 5.83 14.28
N SER A 33 -14.07 4.94 13.72
CA SER A 33 -12.71 4.76 14.18
C SER A 33 -12.01 6.11 14.15
N SER A 34 -11.35 6.48 15.26
CA SER A 34 -10.64 7.75 15.37
C SER A 34 -9.62 7.90 14.22
N PRO A 35 -9.28 9.13 13.80
CA PRO A 35 -8.24 9.33 12.78
C PRO A 35 -6.95 8.61 13.12
N GLU A 36 -6.57 8.60 14.41
CA GLU A 36 -5.39 7.87 14.89
C GLU A 36 -5.47 6.37 14.64
N THR A 37 -6.61 5.74 14.95
CA THR A 37 -6.82 4.30 14.72
C THR A 37 -6.73 3.95 13.23
N ARG A 38 -7.28 4.79 12.34
CA ARG A 38 -7.18 4.59 10.88
C ARG A 38 -5.75 4.73 10.39
N TYR A 39 -5.01 5.69 10.92
CA TYR A 39 -3.60 5.88 10.61
C TYR A 39 -2.75 4.68 11.02
N GLN A 40 -2.93 4.18 12.24
CA GLN A 40 -2.22 3.00 12.74
C GLN A 40 -2.59 1.73 11.95
N SER A 41 -3.85 1.57 11.58
CA SER A 41 -4.29 0.46 10.72
C SER A 41 -3.59 0.49 9.35
N ALA A 42 -3.48 1.66 8.71
CA ALA A 42 -2.77 1.80 7.45
C ALA A 42 -1.27 1.46 7.58
N ARG A 43 -0.62 1.86 8.67
CA ARG A 43 0.78 1.49 8.95
C ARG A 43 0.94 -0.02 9.15
N SER A 44 0.00 -0.66 9.84
CA SER A 44 0.02 -2.11 10.01
C SER A 44 -0.18 -2.85 8.68
N SER A 45 -1.06 -2.35 7.81
CA SER A 45 -1.26 -2.91 6.46
C SER A 45 0.02 -2.77 5.61
N LEU A 46 0.71 -1.63 5.70
CA LEU A 46 1.98 -1.42 5.00
C LEU A 46 3.05 -2.40 5.48
N LEU A 47 3.17 -2.61 6.80
CA LEU A 47 4.10 -3.60 7.37
C LEU A 47 3.75 -5.03 6.91
N LEU A 48 2.46 -5.35 6.84
CA LEU A 48 2.01 -6.65 6.33
C LEU A 48 2.47 -6.87 4.89
N VAL A 49 2.32 -5.87 4.00
CA VAL A 49 2.82 -5.93 2.62
C VAL A 49 4.31 -6.20 2.59
N VAL A 50 5.10 -5.46 3.40
CA VAL A 50 6.56 -5.65 3.50
C VAL A 50 6.94 -7.09 3.87
N VAL A 51 6.31 -7.61 4.93
CA VAL A 51 6.62 -8.98 5.43
C VAL A 51 6.26 -10.02 4.38
N LEU A 52 5.07 -9.92 3.78
CA LEU A 52 4.62 -10.89 2.78
C LEU A 52 5.46 -10.81 1.50
N THR A 53 5.85 -9.61 1.06
CA THR A 53 6.74 -9.42 -0.10
C THR A 53 8.13 -10.02 0.17
N ALA A 54 8.69 -9.83 1.36
CA ALA A 54 9.99 -10.40 1.73
C ALA A 54 9.94 -11.94 1.74
N ILE A 55 8.88 -12.53 2.31
CA ILE A 55 8.68 -13.97 2.30
C ILE A 55 8.53 -14.48 0.86
N ASN A 56 7.73 -13.81 0.03
CA ASN A 56 7.50 -14.22 -1.35
C ASN A 56 8.78 -14.17 -2.18
N LEU A 57 9.56 -13.10 -2.04
CA LEU A 57 10.86 -12.98 -2.72
C LEU A 57 11.84 -14.08 -2.27
N LEU A 58 11.84 -14.43 -0.99
CA LEU A 58 12.66 -15.53 -0.47
C LEU A 58 12.25 -16.88 -1.08
N LEU A 59 10.95 -17.17 -1.13
CA LEU A 59 10.43 -18.40 -1.73
C LEU A 59 10.77 -18.50 -3.22
N LEU A 60 10.69 -17.37 -3.93
CA LEU A 60 11.03 -17.30 -5.34
C LEU A 60 12.53 -17.60 -5.58
N VAL A 61 13.41 -17.04 -4.77
CA VAL A 61 14.87 -17.34 -4.81
C VAL A 61 15.17 -18.80 -4.48
N MET A 62 14.41 -19.41 -3.56
CA MET A 62 14.53 -20.83 -3.22
C MET A 62 13.93 -21.76 -4.28
N ARG A 63 13.42 -21.22 -5.39
CA ARG A 63 12.70 -21.95 -6.44
C ARG A 63 11.55 -22.81 -5.91
N SER A 64 10.86 -22.31 -4.90
CA SER A 64 9.66 -22.97 -4.38
C SER A 64 8.53 -22.85 -5.39
N SER A 65 7.78 -23.94 -5.57
CA SER A 65 6.52 -23.92 -6.34
C SER A 65 5.38 -23.16 -5.63
N THR A 66 5.58 -22.78 -4.37
CA THR A 66 4.61 -22.07 -3.56
C THR A 66 4.91 -20.57 -3.63
N GLN A 67 3.94 -19.79 -4.11
CA GLN A 67 3.99 -18.32 -4.06
C GLN A 67 2.89 -17.82 -3.14
N PHE A 68 3.18 -16.76 -2.39
CA PHE A 68 2.16 -16.09 -1.58
C PHE A 68 1.42 -15.07 -2.44
N LEU A 69 0.08 -15.19 -2.46
CA LEU A 69 -0.83 -14.34 -3.23
C LEU A 69 -0.99 -12.91 -2.67
N PHE A 70 -0.40 -12.60 -1.52
CA PHE A 70 -0.62 -11.37 -0.78
C PHE A 70 0.67 -10.55 -0.62
N SER A 71 1.32 -10.21 -1.74
CA SER A 71 2.59 -9.47 -1.72
C SER A 71 2.57 -8.30 -2.69
N ALA A 72 3.59 -7.44 -2.65
CA ALA A 72 3.84 -6.50 -3.73
C ALA A 72 4.25 -7.29 -4.98
N SER A 73 3.65 -6.96 -6.12
CA SER A 73 3.80 -7.74 -7.36
C SER A 73 5.07 -7.37 -8.12
N PHE A 74 5.51 -6.10 -8.02
CA PHE A 74 6.65 -5.60 -8.78
C PHE A 74 7.94 -6.40 -8.59
N PRO A 75 8.41 -6.70 -7.35
CA PRO A 75 9.63 -7.49 -7.15
C PRO A 75 9.54 -8.91 -7.71
N SER A 76 8.37 -9.52 -7.59
CA SER A 76 8.12 -10.89 -8.06
C SER A 76 8.14 -10.96 -9.59
N TYR A 77 7.43 -10.07 -10.27
CA TYR A 77 7.42 -10.02 -11.73
C TYR A 77 8.79 -9.68 -12.31
N LEU A 78 9.49 -8.74 -11.69
CA LEU A 78 10.85 -8.40 -12.12
C LEU A 78 11.79 -9.62 -12.05
N TYR A 79 11.70 -10.41 -10.98
CA TYR A 79 12.51 -11.60 -10.84
C TYR A 79 12.11 -12.70 -11.84
N ILE A 80 10.83 -12.93 -12.06
CA ILE A 80 10.33 -13.92 -13.03
C ILE A 80 10.81 -13.56 -14.44
N ILE A 81 10.64 -12.31 -14.84
CA ILE A 81 11.09 -11.81 -16.15
C ILE A 81 12.62 -11.96 -16.27
N ALA A 82 13.36 -11.61 -15.21
CA ALA A 82 14.82 -11.76 -15.21
C ALA A 82 15.25 -13.23 -15.31
N ASP A 83 14.52 -14.16 -14.68
CA ASP A 83 14.79 -15.60 -14.75
C ASP A 83 14.55 -16.16 -16.16
N GLU A 84 13.44 -15.78 -16.82
CA GLU A 84 13.12 -16.16 -18.20
C GLU A 84 14.17 -15.64 -19.21
N PHE A 85 14.58 -14.37 -19.09
CA PHE A 85 15.57 -13.78 -19.97
C PHE A 85 17.01 -14.23 -19.65
N ALA A 86 17.28 -14.73 -18.46
CA ALA A 86 18.58 -15.12 -17.99
C ALA A 86 19.23 -16.18 -18.87
N ASP A 87 18.47 -17.20 -19.22
CA ASP A 87 18.94 -18.32 -20.03
C ASP A 87 19.06 -17.93 -21.51
N TYR A 88 18.17 -17.05 -22.00
CA TYR A 88 18.18 -16.56 -23.37
C TYR A 88 19.40 -15.67 -23.69
N LEU A 89 19.80 -14.81 -22.75
CA LEU A 89 20.92 -13.86 -22.93
C LEU A 89 22.27 -14.42 -22.50
N GLY A 90 22.32 -15.62 -21.90
CA GLY A 90 23.56 -16.21 -21.37
C GLY A 90 24.16 -15.43 -20.18
N MET A 91 23.37 -14.52 -19.57
CA MET A 91 23.77 -13.68 -18.44
C MET A 91 22.97 -14.01 -17.16
N GLY A 92 22.57 -15.26 -16.99
CA GLY A 92 21.61 -15.71 -16.00
C GLY A 92 21.87 -15.24 -14.57
N THR A 93 23.10 -15.39 -14.09
CA THR A 93 23.44 -14.98 -12.73
C THR A 93 23.33 -13.47 -12.51
N VAL A 94 23.77 -12.68 -13.48
CA VAL A 94 23.78 -11.22 -13.36
C VAL A 94 22.35 -10.67 -13.35
N LEU A 95 21.47 -11.15 -14.22
CA LEU A 95 20.08 -10.72 -14.30
C LEU A 95 19.29 -11.08 -13.04
N ARG A 96 19.42 -12.32 -12.55
CA ARG A 96 18.76 -12.76 -11.31
C ARG A 96 19.22 -11.97 -10.10
N LEU A 97 20.53 -11.74 -9.94
CA LEU A 97 21.06 -10.93 -8.85
C LEU A 97 20.64 -9.47 -8.96
N GLY A 98 20.59 -8.90 -10.16
CA GLY A 98 20.10 -7.55 -10.40
C GLY A 98 18.62 -7.39 -10.01
N ALA A 99 17.78 -8.31 -10.45
CA ALA A 99 16.35 -8.30 -10.10
C ALA A 99 16.14 -8.47 -8.58
N LEU A 100 16.90 -9.37 -7.96
CA LEU A 100 16.87 -9.54 -6.50
C LEU A 100 17.30 -8.26 -5.77
N ALA A 101 18.35 -7.62 -6.20
CA ALA A 101 18.83 -6.36 -5.60
C ALA A 101 17.76 -5.27 -5.69
N VAL A 102 17.10 -5.11 -6.84
CA VAL A 102 15.99 -4.17 -7.01
C VAL A 102 14.82 -4.52 -6.10
N GLY A 103 14.44 -5.79 -5.99
CA GLY A 103 13.38 -6.24 -5.09
C GLY A 103 13.69 -5.97 -3.62
N VAL A 104 14.93 -6.20 -3.19
CA VAL A 104 15.38 -5.85 -1.82
C VAL A 104 15.35 -4.34 -1.59
N CYS A 105 15.76 -3.53 -2.58
CA CYS A 105 15.65 -2.07 -2.50
C CYS A 105 14.20 -1.60 -2.37
N ASP A 106 13.28 -2.20 -3.12
CA ASP A 106 11.86 -1.88 -3.05
C ASP A 106 11.28 -2.17 -1.66
N ILE A 107 11.55 -3.36 -1.11
CA ILE A 107 11.21 -3.73 0.28
C ILE A 107 11.81 -2.72 1.27
N GLY A 108 13.07 -2.32 1.06
CA GLY A 108 13.77 -1.32 1.88
C GLY A 108 13.08 0.04 1.83
N LEU A 109 12.57 0.48 0.68
CA LEU A 109 11.81 1.72 0.54
C LEU A 109 10.49 1.67 1.30
N TYR A 110 9.75 0.57 1.22
CA TYR A 110 8.52 0.39 2.01
C TYR A 110 8.80 0.42 3.51
N LEU A 111 9.85 -0.27 3.98
CA LEU A 111 10.29 -0.24 5.38
C LEU A 111 10.69 1.17 5.82
N LEU A 112 11.45 1.88 5.00
CA LEU A 112 11.87 3.24 5.26
C LEU A 112 10.67 4.17 5.42
N PHE A 113 9.71 4.11 4.51
CA PHE A 113 8.50 4.92 4.58
C PHE A 113 7.63 4.54 5.77
N TRP A 114 7.52 3.26 6.09
CA TRP A 114 6.83 2.80 7.29
C TRP A 114 7.47 3.36 8.56
N PHE A 115 8.79 3.33 8.65
CA PHE A 115 9.52 3.86 9.80
C PHE A 115 9.40 5.39 9.91
N LEU A 116 9.64 6.10 8.80
CA LEU A 116 9.55 7.57 8.75
C LEU A 116 8.12 8.08 8.97
N SER A 117 7.10 7.32 8.58
CA SER A 117 5.70 7.68 8.81
C SER A 117 5.35 7.80 10.29
N LYS A 118 6.17 7.25 11.20
CA LYS A 118 5.99 7.42 12.64
C LYS A 118 6.21 8.88 13.07
N ASN A 119 7.19 9.53 12.49
CA ASN A 119 7.61 10.88 12.87
C ASN A 119 7.05 11.96 11.92
N ALA A 120 6.90 11.62 10.65
CA ALA A 120 6.44 12.55 9.62
C ALA A 120 5.32 11.92 8.79
N ARG A 121 4.08 12.35 9.05
CA ARG A 121 2.86 11.80 8.43
C ARG A 121 2.83 11.88 6.90
N GLY A 122 3.64 12.78 6.30
CA GLY A 122 3.79 12.91 4.84
C GLY A 122 4.31 11.64 4.16
N PHE A 123 5.10 10.81 4.84
CA PHE A 123 5.62 9.56 4.30
C PHE A 123 4.54 8.51 4.04
N MET A 124 3.36 8.61 4.68
CA MET A 124 2.21 7.79 4.33
C MET A 124 1.73 8.05 2.91
N THR A 125 1.82 9.30 2.42
CA THR A 125 1.51 9.63 1.03
C THR A 125 2.55 9.03 0.08
N ALA A 126 3.84 9.05 0.44
CA ALA A 126 4.90 8.42 -0.34
C ALA A 126 4.69 6.90 -0.46
N SER A 127 4.31 6.24 0.64
CA SER A 127 3.94 4.82 0.63
C SER A 127 2.76 4.52 -0.29
N LEU A 128 1.74 5.39 -0.30
CA LEU A 128 0.60 5.25 -1.19
C LEU A 128 1.02 5.37 -2.66
N VAL A 129 1.89 6.33 -3.00
CA VAL A 129 2.39 6.51 -4.38
C VAL A 129 3.19 5.29 -4.83
N LEU A 130 4.08 4.77 -3.98
CA LEU A 130 4.86 3.57 -4.26
C LEU A 130 3.93 2.36 -4.48
N PHE A 131 2.91 2.19 -3.63
CA PHE A 131 1.95 1.10 -3.78
C PHE A 131 1.05 1.27 -5.01
N CYS A 132 0.73 2.50 -5.43
CA CYS A 132 0.05 2.73 -6.71
C CYS A 132 0.91 2.29 -7.90
N ALA A 133 2.23 2.51 -7.86
CA ALA A 133 3.15 2.01 -8.88
C ALA A 133 3.17 0.47 -8.92
N ASP A 134 3.14 -0.17 -7.75
CA ASP A 134 3.01 -1.63 -7.65
C ASP A 134 1.67 -2.14 -8.23
N CYS A 135 0.56 -1.47 -7.96
CA CYS A 135 -0.73 -1.79 -8.58
C CYS A 135 -0.69 -1.68 -10.11
N LEU A 136 0.05 -0.70 -10.66
CA LEU A 136 0.24 -0.59 -12.11
C LEU A 136 1.10 -1.73 -12.65
N ALA A 137 2.15 -2.14 -11.94
CA ALA A 137 2.95 -3.31 -12.29
C ALA A 137 2.10 -4.58 -12.27
N TYR A 138 1.24 -4.74 -11.26
CA TYR A 138 0.27 -5.84 -11.20
C TYR A 138 -0.68 -5.85 -12.41
N LEU A 139 -1.28 -4.71 -12.74
CA LEU A 139 -2.16 -4.61 -13.92
C LEU A 139 -1.43 -4.91 -15.23
N PHE A 140 -0.17 -4.49 -15.35
CA PHE A 140 0.66 -4.81 -16.52
C PHE A 140 0.94 -6.31 -16.60
N GLY A 141 1.31 -6.95 -15.48
CA GLY A 141 1.48 -8.40 -15.38
C GLY A 141 0.20 -9.16 -15.75
N PHE A 142 -0.95 -8.68 -15.27
CA PHE A 142 -2.27 -9.24 -15.57
C PHE A 142 -2.59 -9.25 -17.09
N LEU A 143 -2.05 -8.29 -17.85
CA LEU A 143 -2.25 -8.22 -19.31
C LEU A 143 -1.32 -9.17 -20.09
N ILE A 144 -0.20 -9.58 -19.49
CA ILE A 144 0.84 -10.39 -20.14
C ILE A 144 0.73 -11.86 -19.78
N PHE A 145 0.44 -12.15 -18.51
CA PHE A 145 0.36 -13.51 -17.98
C PHE A 145 -1.07 -14.06 -18.06
N GLU A 146 -1.19 -15.40 -18.04
CA GLU A 146 -2.49 -16.04 -18.05
C GLU A 146 -3.27 -15.74 -16.76
N PHE A 147 -4.57 -15.53 -16.94
CA PHE A 147 -5.51 -15.25 -15.86
C PHE A 147 -5.87 -16.55 -15.13
N ASP A 148 -5.64 -16.59 -13.84
CA ASP A 148 -6.03 -17.70 -12.98
C ASP A 148 -6.82 -17.22 -11.73
N ALA A 149 -7.30 -18.16 -10.93
CA ALA A 149 -8.03 -17.83 -9.70
C ALA A 149 -7.15 -17.11 -8.67
N SER A 150 -5.83 -17.32 -8.70
CA SER A 150 -4.88 -16.66 -7.79
C SER A 150 -4.79 -15.17 -8.09
N SER A 151 -4.85 -14.78 -9.36
CA SER A 151 -4.84 -13.39 -9.80
C SER A 151 -6.03 -12.60 -9.25
N VAL A 152 -7.23 -13.22 -9.13
CA VAL A 152 -8.39 -12.55 -8.51
C VAL A 152 -8.16 -12.25 -7.04
N ILE A 153 -7.59 -13.22 -6.31
CA ILE A 153 -7.32 -13.06 -4.88
C ILE A 153 -6.28 -11.95 -4.66
N GLU A 154 -5.25 -11.91 -5.50
CA GLU A 154 -4.22 -10.87 -5.47
C GLU A 154 -4.81 -9.48 -5.79
N ALA A 155 -5.72 -9.37 -6.77
CA ALA A 155 -6.44 -8.13 -7.06
C ALA A 155 -7.24 -7.63 -5.86
N VAL A 156 -7.98 -8.51 -5.18
CA VAL A 156 -8.74 -8.16 -3.98
C VAL A 156 -7.81 -7.65 -2.87
N PHE A 157 -6.65 -8.27 -2.69
CA PHE A 157 -5.64 -7.82 -1.74
C PHE A 157 -5.11 -6.42 -2.08
N HIS A 158 -4.76 -6.16 -3.35
CA HIS A 158 -4.29 -4.85 -3.80
C HIS A 158 -5.34 -3.76 -3.57
N ILE A 159 -6.62 -4.03 -3.89
CA ILE A 159 -7.72 -3.11 -3.64
C ILE A 159 -7.88 -2.84 -2.13
N TRP A 160 -7.80 -3.88 -1.31
CA TRP A 160 -7.92 -3.73 0.15
C TRP A 160 -6.77 -2.89 0.74
N VAL A 161 -5.52 -3.16 0.36
CA VAL A 161 -4.36 -2.38 0.81
C VAL A 161 -4.45 -0.93 0.33
N LEU A 162 -4.79 -0.72 -0.94
CA LEU A 162 -4.97 0.61 -1.51
C LEU A 162 -6.02 1.41 -0.71
N TRP A 163 -7.16 0.79 -0.41
CA TRP A 163 -8.20 1.41 0.40
C TRP A 163 -7.71 1.79 1.80
N THR A 164 -6.96 0.91 2.47
CA THR A 164 -6.42 1.19 3.82
C THR A 164 -5.38 2.30 3.78
N LEU A 165 -4.52 2.36 2.77
CA LEU A 165 -3.52 3.43 2.61
C LEU A 165 -4.17 4.78 2.31
N ILE A 166 -5.20 4.83 1.46
CA ILE A 166 -5.99 6.05 1.20
C ILE A 166 -6.65 6.54 2.49
N ALA A 167 -7.24 5.64 3.27
CA ALA A 167 -7.83 5.98 4.57
C ALA A 167 -6.76 6.51 5.55
N GLY A 168 -5.56 5.93 5.54
CA GLY A 168 -4.41 6.39 6.31
C GLY A 168 -3.93 7.79 5.93
N VAL A 169 -3.84 8.09 4.64
CA VAL A 169 -3.46 9.42 4.14
C VAL A 169 -4.52 10.47 4.53
N ARG A 170 -5.80 10.14 4.43
CA ARG A 170 -6.88 11.03 4.89
C ARG A 170 -6.78 11.28 6.40
N ALA A 171 -6.61 10.22 7.19
CA ALA A 171 -6.44 10.33 8.63
C ALA A 171 -5.20 11.16 9.02
N ALA A 172 -4.09 11.04 8.29
CA ALA A 172 -2.89 11.86 8.47
C ALA A 172 -3.15 13.36 8.28
N ARG A 173 -3.99 13.72 7.29
CA ARG A 173 -4.41 15.11 7.06
C ARG A 173 -5.31 15.62 8.17
N ASP A 174 -6.28 14.82 8.60
CA ASP A 174 -7.21 15.19 9.69
C ASP A 174 -6.45 15.46 10.98
N LEU A 175 -5.49 14.60 11.34
CA LEU A 175 -4.64 14.76 12.52
C LEU A 175 -3.76 16.02 12.43
N LYS A 176 -3.24 16.35 11.25
CA LYS A 176 -2.46 17.58 11.04
C LYS A 176 -3.33 18.83 11.20
N CYS A 177 -4.56 18.81 10.70
CA CYS A 177 -5.52 19.91 10.89
C CYS A 177 -5.87 20.12 12.37
N GLN A 178 -6.08 19.02 13.13
CA GLN A 178 -6.37 19.10 14.56
C GLN A 178 -5.21 19.73 15.37
N GLU A 179 -3.97 19.37 15.06
CA GLU A 179 -2.78 19.97 15.68
C GLU A 179 -2.67 21.47 15.42
N GLN A 180 -2.95 21.91 14.19
CA GLN A 180 -2.90 23.34 13.82
C GLN A 180 -4.02 24.16 14.45
N THR A 181 -5.14 23.55 14.80
CA THR A 181 -6.28 24.23 15.44
C THR A 181 -6.08 24.33 16.97
N ALA A 182 -5.25 23.45 17.54
CA ALA A 182 -4.98 23.40 18.97
C ALA A 182 -3.77 24.27 19.40
N ALA A 183 -2.97 24.77 18.45
CA ALA A 183 -1.81 25.64 18.65
C ALA A 183 -2.18 27.10 18.47
#